data_356acbecdfd3d85afccb1f5b6a254b0b
#
_entry.id   356acbecdfd3d85afccb1f5b6a254b0b
#
_cell.length_a   1.000
_cell.length_b   1.000
_cell.length_c   1.000
_cell.angle_alpha   90.00
_cell.angle_beta   90.00
_cell.angle_gamma   90.00
#
_symmetry.space_group_name_H-M   'P 1'
#
loop_
_entity.id
_entity.type
_entity.pdbx_description
1 polymer ?
#
loop_
_entity_poly.entity_id
_entity_poly.type
_entity_poly.pdbx_seq_one_letter_code
_entity_poly.pdbx_strand_id
1 'polypeptide(L)'
;MRVGKSKKDSSFYSSILLTLTLSIVATILILSAILYFNFENIVTNQIYAYTMDNLQQTSQGATLMKINTSTLAKQIFIDRHISTLRNYATVDQIARRTAIDQMNYYRATSPFIESIYVYNRTSGLFYISSEFTENNVLSQDIFYDKEIMDIIKNYKEYRNLMPIPRCIQTNKGQVNVYTFILHDGIGEYPPDSMIFINYSEEYLYKDVSGMEADSRNDIFTIDGNGMVVSDGQKYPILSNVSGLDYVKKILSDRH
;
A
#
# COMPACT_ATOMS: atom_id res chain seq x y z
N MET A 1 -81.05 35.55 -33.74
CA MET A 1 -81.00 34.22 -33.22
C MET A 1 -79.68 33.99 -32.43
N ARG A 2 -79.67 34.16 -31.10
CA ARG A 2 -78.47 33.97 -30.27
C ARG A 2 -78.45 32.51 -29.78
N VAL A 3 -77.52 31.74 -30.31
CA VAL A 3 -77.27 30.39 -29.83
C VAL A 3 -76.58 30.48 -28.45
N GLY A 4 -77.33 30.16 -27.41
CA GLY A 4 -76.75 30.05 -26.06
C GLY A 4 -75.86 28.81 -26.00
N LYS A 5 -74.52 28.97 -26.08
CA LYS A 5 -73.57 27.91 -25.78
C LYS A 5 -73.70 27.55 -24.31
N SER A 6 -74.10 26.30 -24.06
CA SER A 6 -74.35 25.72 -22.73
C SER A 6 -73.10 25.79 -21.88
N LYS A 7 -73.12 26.53 -20.76
CA LYS A 7 -72.11 26.60 -19.72
C LYS A 7 -71.82 25.21 -19.11
N LYS A 8 -72.72 24.26 -19.29
CA LYS A 8 -72.64 22.88 -18.78
C LYS A 8 -71.59 22.01 -19.55
N ASP A 9 -71.45 22.21 -20.87
CA ASP A 9 -70.53 21.43 -21.69
C ASP A 9 -69.05 21.85 -21.40
N SER A 10 -68.81 23.13 -21.14
CA SER A 10 -67.50 23.63 -20.79
C SER A 10 -66.98 23.11 -19.45
N SER A 11 -67.86 22.94 -18.45
CA SER A 11 -67.51 22.35 -17.15
C SER A 11 -67.22 20.88 -17.22
N PHE A 12 -67.89 20.12 -18.08
CA PHE A 12 -67.67 18.71 -18.29
C PHE A 12 -66.31 18.42 -18.97
N TYR A 13 -65.98 19.15 -20.02
CA TYR A 13 -64.66 19.07 -20.70
C TYR A 13 -63.50 19.47 -19.78
N SER A 14 -63.66 20.49 -18.99
CA SER A 14 -62.66 20.90 -17.98
C SER A 14 -62.42 19.85 -16.92
N SER A 15 -63.50 19.19 -16.43
CA SER A 15 -63.37 18.09 -15.44
C SER A 15 -62.64 16.90 -16.03
N ILE A 16 -62.98 16.48 -17.27
CA ILE A 16 -62.29 15.37 -17.95
C ILE A 16 -60.81 15.71 -18.18
N LEU A 17 -60.49 16.89 -18.62
CA LEU A 17 -59.14 17.36 -18.86
C LEU A 17 -58.33 17.35 -17.54
N LEU A 18 -58.94 17.83 -16.44
CA LEU A 18 -58.27 17.86 -15.12
C LEU A 18 -58.02 16.45 -14.56
N THR A 19 -59.00 15.54 -14.72
CA THR A 19 -58.79 14.15 -14.27
C THR A 19 -57.73 13.43 -15.09
N LEU A 20 -57.66 13.67 -16.38
CA LEU A 20 -56.67 13.08 -17.30
C LEU A 20 -55.27 13.59 -16.97
N THR A 21 -55.13 14.94 -16.80
CA THR A 21 -53.83 15.52 -16.43
C THR A 21 -53.38 15.04 -15.03
N LEU A 22 -54.28 14.94 -14.03
CA LEU A 22 -53.94 14.42 -12.74
C LEU A 22 -53.50 12.96 -12.77
N SER A 23 -54.16 12.14 -13.57
CA SER A 23 -53.78 10.74 -13.77
C SER A 23 -52.38 10.60 -14.40
N ILE A 24 -52.11 11.41 -15.42
CA ILE A 24 -50.75 11.39 -16.06
C ILE A 24 -49.67 11.81 -15.06
N VAL A 25 -49.92 12.90 -14.30
CA VAL A 25 -48.94 13.38 -13.30
C VAL A 25 -48.73 12.32 -12.22
N ALA A 26 -49.83 11.71 -11.72
CA ALA A 26 -49.71 10.65 -10.72
C ALA A 26 -48.91 9.44 -11.25
N THR A 27 -49.14 9.01 -12.49
CA THR A 27 -48.41 7.92 -13.12
C THR A 27 -46.91 8.24 -13.25
N ILE A 28 -46.57 9.47 -13.68
CA ILE A 28 -45.16 9.92 -13.78
C ILE A 28 -44.48 9.93 -12.42
N LEU A 29 -45.16 10.41 -11.37
CA LEU A 29 -44.60 10.43 -10.04
C LEU A 29 -44.35 9.04 -9.48
N ILE A 30 -45.29 8.09 -9.68
CA ILE A 30 -45.14 6.69 -9.26
C ILE A 30 -43.98 6.04 -10.02
N LEU A 31 -43.93 6.23 -11.34
CA LEU A 31 -42.84 5.68 -12.16
C LEU A 31 -41.47 6.24 -11.75
N SER A 32 -41.41 7.55 -11.54
CA SER A 32 -40.17 8.21 -11.07
C SER A 32 -39.71 7.71 -9.71
N ALA A 33 -40.64 7.49 -8.78
CA ALA A 33 -40.31 6.91 -7.47
C ALA A 33 -39.77 5.47 -7.59
N ILE A 34 -40.43 4.63 -8.40
CA ILE A 34 -39.97 3.25 -8.63
C ILE A 34 -38.55 3.23 -9.27
N LEU A 35 -38.34 4.08 -10.27
CA LEU A 35 -37.03 4.19 -10.92
C LEU A 35 -35.95 4.69 -9.97
N TYR A 36 -36.28 5.70 -9.16
CA TYR A 36 -35.32 6.24 -8.17
C TYR A 36 -34.87 5.16 -7.17
N PHE A 37 -35.82 4.47 -6.54
CA PHE A 37 -35.46 3.40 -5.57
C PHE A 37 -34.73 2.22 -6.19
N ASN A 38 -35.11 1.80 -7.39
CA ASN A 38 -34.39 0.74 -8.10
C ASN A 38 -32.99 1.17 -8.51
N PHE A 39 -32.83 2.39 -9.02
CA PHE A 39 -31.52 2.93 -9.41
C PHE A 39 -30.59 3.08 -8.22
N GLU A 40 -31.07 3.62 -7.09
CA GLU A 40 -30.30 3.74 -5.86
C GLU A 40 -29.78 2.38 -5.38
N ASN A 41 -30.64 1.37 -5.33
CA ASN A 41 -30.26 0.02 -4.92
C ASN A 41 -29.25 -0.62 -5.88
N ILE A 42 -29.43 -0.49 -7.20
CA ILE A 42 -28.54 -1.06 -8.21
C ILE A 42 -27.17 -0.36 -8.12
N VAL A 43 -27.11 0.96 -8.09
CA VAL A 43 -25.89 1.72 -8.03
C VAL A 43 -25.12 1.44 -6.73
N THR A 44 -25.80 1.42 -5.60
CA THR A 44 -25.18 1.12 -4.30
C THR A 44 -24.58 -0.29 -4.29
N ASN A 45 -25.32 -1.29 -4.76
CA ASN A 45 -24.84 -2.67 -4.83
C ASN A 45 -23.66 -2.82 -5.82
N GLN A 46 -23.69 -2.14 -6.96
CA GLN A 46 -22.60 -2.17 -7.93
C GLN A 46 -21.35 -1.51 -7.37
N ILE A 47 -21.48 -0.32 -6.72
CA ILE A 47 -20.35 0.35 -6.08
C ILE A 47 -19.75 -0.55 -4.99
N TYR A 48 -20.59 -1.16 -4.15
CA TYR A 48 -20.14 -2.05 -3.09
C TYR A 48 -19.38 -3.27 -3.67
N ALA A 49 -19.94 -3.94 -4.67
CA ALA A 49 -19.32 -5.10 -5.32
C ALA A 49 -17.98 -4.69 -5.96
N TYR A 50 -17.94 -3.59 -6.71
CA TYR A 50 -16.72 -3.07 -7.31
C TYR A 50 -15.65 -2.72 -6.27
N THR A 51 -16.04 -2.05 -5.18
CA THR A 51 -15.10 -1.72 -4.10
C THR A 51 -14.56 -2.98 -3.43
N MET A 52 -15.40 -4.00 -3.23
CA MET A 52 -14.99 -5.26 -2.61
C MET A 52 -14.03 -6.04 -3.51
N ASP A 53 -14.30 -6.11 -4.82
CA ASP A 53 -13.40 -6.73 -5.80
C ASP A 53 -12.04 -6.04 -5.82
N ASN A 54 -12.02 -4.72 -5.77
CA ASN A 54 -10.81 -3.93 -5.72
C ASN A 54 -10.00 -4.19 -4.43
N LEU A 55 -10.66 -4.21 -3.28
CA LEU A 55 -10.02 -4.55 -2.01
C LEU A 55 -9.46 -5.97 -2.02
N GLN A 56 -10.16 -6.90 -2.63
CA GLN A 56 -9.71 -8.29 -2.76
C GLN A 56 -8.49 -8.39 -3.68
N GLN A 57 -8.48 -7.72 -4.82
CA GLN A 57 -7.31 -7.64 -5.71
C GLN A 57 -6.11 -7.02 -5.00
N THR A 58 -6.31 -5.91 -4.28
CA THR A 58 -5.29 -5.26 -3.47
C THR A 58 -4.70 -6.21 -2.42
N SER A 59 -5.54 -6.94 -1.71
CA SER A 59 -5.11 -7.94 -0.72
C SER A 59 -4.32 -9.08 -1.35
N GLN A 60 -4.74 -9.58 -2.51
CA GLN A 60 -4.02 -10.62 -3.25
C GLN A 60 -2.67 -10.11 -3.75
N GLY A 61 -2.60 -8.90 -4.31
CA GLY A 61 -1.36 -8.25 -4.73
C GLY A 61 -0.36 -8.12 -3.58
N ALA A 62 -0.80 -7.63 -2.44
CA ALA A 62 0.03 -7.53 -1.23
C ALA A 62 0.53 -8.91 -0.74
N THR A 63 -0.28 -9.95 -0.84
CA THR A 63 0.09 -11.32 -0.48
C THR A 63 1.15 -11.88 -1.43
N LEU A 64 0.95 -11.74 -2.74
CA LEU A 64 1.92 -12.17 -3.75
C LEU A 64 3.25 -11.44 -3.60
N MET A 65 3.20 -10.13 -3.36
CA MET A 65 4.40 -9.36 -3.09
C MET A 65 5.14 -9.86 -1.86
N LYS A 66 4.47 -10.11 -0.75
CA LYS A 66 5.10 -10.68 0.45
C LYS A 66 5.80 -12.01 0.14
N ILE A 67 5.17 -12.89 -0.66
CA ILE A 67 5.76 -14.17 -1.07
C ILE A 67 6.99 -13.94 -1.95
N ASN A 68 6.89 -13.10 -2.97
CA ASN A 68 7.98 -12.79 -3.89
C ASN A 68 9.17 -12.15 -3.15
N THR A 69 8.88 -11.19 -2.26
CA THR A 69 9.87 -10.55 -1.40
C THR A 69 10.59 -11.56 -0.51
N SER A 70 9.83 -12.42 0.15
CA SER A 70 10.41 -13.44 1.04
C SER A 70 11.30 -14.41 0.26
N THR A 71 10.91 -14.77 -0.95
CA THR A 71 11.69 -15.65 -1.82
C THR A 71 12.99 -14.96 -2.25
N LEU A 72 12.91 -13.73 -2.72
CA LEU A 72 14.08 -12.95 -3.15
C LEU A 72 15.03 -12.66 -1.99
N ALA A 73 14.49 -12.29 -0.82
CA ALA A 73 15.30 -12.08 0.38
C ALA A 73 16.08 -13.33 0.77
N LYS A 74 15.46 -14.51 0.68
CA LYS A 74 16.14 -15.78 0.91
C LYS A 74 17.20 -16.06 -0.14
N GLN A 75 16.94 -15.78 -1.42
CA GLN A 75 17.93 -15.93 -2.49
C GLN A 75 19.14 -15.04 -2.24
N ILE A 76 18.94 -13.76 -1.91
CA ILE A 76 20.01 -12.82 -1.55
C ILE A 76 20.78 -13.34 -0.33
N PHE A 77 20.08 -13.88 0.67
CA PHE A 77 20.70 -14.37 1.91
C PHE A 77 21.62 -15.57 1.68
N ILE A 78 21.23 -16.51 0.80
CA ILE A 78 22.02 -17.71 0.50
C ILE A 78 23.02 -17.52 -0.65
N ASP A 79 22.98 -16.35 -1.30
CA ASP A 79 23.89 -16.05 -2.43
C ASP A 79 25.34 -16.15 -1.96
N ARG A 80 26.15 -16.91 -2.72
CA ARG A 80 27.54 -17.22 -2.36
C ARG A 80 28.41 -15.96 -2.27
N HIS A 81 28.23 -15.01 -3.18
CA HIS A 81 29.04 -13.78 -3.20
C HIS A 81 28.63 -12.85 -2.05
N ILE A 82 27.34 -12.69 -1.81
CA ILE A 82 26.83 -11.85 -0.75
C ILE A 82 27.14 -12.46 0.63
N SER A 83 27.11 -13.78 0.76
CA SER A 83 27.48 -14.46 2.01
C SER A 83 28.92 -14.19 2.43
N THR A 84 29.82 -13.90 1.48
CA THR A 84 31.19 -13.47 1.77
C THR A 84 31.23 -12.17 2.57
N LEU A 85 30.39 -11.19 2.22
CA LEU A 85 30.28 -9.92 2.94
C LEU A 85 29.73 -10.10 4.36
N ARG A 86 28.88 -11.10 4.56
CA ARG A 86 28.25 -11.39 5.85
C ARG A 86 29.16 -12.11 6.83
N ASN A 87 29.92 -13.08 6.31
CA ASN A 87 30.60 -14.08 7.14
C ASN A 87 32.04 -13.71 7.48
N TYR A 88 32.67 -12.81 6.74
CA TYR A 88 34.08 -12.47 6.93
C TYR A 88 34.24 -11.01 7.38
N ALA A 89 35.06 -10.81 8.43
CA ALA A 89 35.38 -9.46 8.91
C ALA A 89 36.19 -8.64 7.90
N THR A 90 37.07 -9.33 7.14
CA THR A 90 37.87 -8.74 6.08
C THR A 90 37.58 -9.44 4.78
N VAL A 91 37.23 -8.68 3.76
CA VAL A 91 36.92 -9.20 2.43
C VAL A 91 37.85 -8.50 1.45
N ASP A 92 38.52 -9.31 0.59
CA ASP A 92 39.38 -8.75 -0.44
C ASP A 92 38.58 -7.89 -1.44
N GLN A 93 39.29 -7.01 -2.15
CA GLN A 93 38.66 -6.02 -3.01
C GLN A 93 37.85 -6.64 -4.15
N ILE A 94 38.33 -7.75 -4.73
CA ILE A 94 37.68 -8.42 -5.87
C ILE A 94 36.39 -9.10 -5.40
N ALA A 95 36.48 -9.90 -4.33
CA ALA A 95 35.30 -10.55 -3.75
C ALA A 95 34.22 -9.54 -3.29
N ARG A 96 34.64 -8.42 -2.67
CA ARG A 96 33.77 -7.34 -2.28
C ARG A 96 33.05 -6.71 -3.47
N ARG A 97 33.79 -6.40 -4.54
CA ARG A 97 33.21 -5.83 -5.75
C ARG A 97 32.22 -6.79 -6.39
N THR A 98 32.60 -8.06 -6.55
CA THR A 98 31.69 -9.10 -7.09
C THR A 98 30.40 -9.22 -6.29
N ALA A 99 30.48 -9.17 -4.97
CA ALA A 99 29.29 -9.24 -4.12
C ALA A 99 28.39 -7.99 -4.25
N ILE A 100 28.99 -6.80 -4.35
CA ILE A 100 28.23 -5.56 -4.58
C ILE A 100 27.59 -5.58 -5.98
N ASP A 101 28.30 -6.04 -7.00
CA ASP A 101 27.76 -6.18 -8.35
C ASP A 101 26.59 -7.17 -8.37
N GLN A 102 26.65 -8.24 -7.58
CA GLN A 102 25.52 -9.16 -7.40
C GLN A 102 24.32 -8.52 -6.70
N MET A 103 24.56 -7.70 -5.67
CA MET A 103 23.49 -6.92 -5.03
C MET A 103 22.85 -5.93 -6.02
N ASN A 104 23.66 -5.26 -6.83
CA ASN A 104 23.19 -4.36 -7.89
C ASN A 104 22.36 -5.11 -8.94
N TYR A 105 22.75 -6.34 -9.29
CA TYR A 105 21.97 -7.19 -10.19
C TYR A 105 20.59 -7.51 -9.61
N TYR A 106 20.50 -7.94 -8.34
CA TYR A 106 19.20 -8.18 -7.69
C TYR A 106 18.33 -6.92 -7.68
N ARG A 107 18.92 -5.77 -7.36
CA ARG A 107 18.19 -4.49 -7.38
C ARG A 107 17.72 -4.13 -8.79
N ALA A 108 18.57 -4.23 -9.79
CA ALA A 108 18.25 -3.87 -11.17
C ALA A 108 17.20 -4.78 -11.82
N THR A 109 17.15 -6.06 -11.43
CA THR A 109 16.16 -7.03 -11.95
C THR A 109 14.83 -7.00 -11.22
N SER A 110 14.73 -6.22 -10.13
CA SER A 110 13.54 -6.11 -9.30
C SER A 110 13.19 -4.63 -9.11
N PRO A 111 12.38 -4.04 -10.01
CA PRO A 111 12.15 -2.58 -10.08
C PRO A 111 11.51 -1.99 -8.81
N PHE A 112 10.97 -2.84 -7.95
CA PHE A 112 10.41 -2.45 -6.66
C PHE A 112 11.46 -2.36 -5.54
N ILE A 113 12.72 -2.76 -5.77
CA ILE A 113 13.79 -2.66 -4.76
C ILE A 113 14.50 -1.31 -4.90
N GLU A 114 14.38 -0.48 -3.90
CA GLU A 114 15.07 0.80 -3.79
C GLU A 114 16.53 0.62 -3.36
N SER A 115 16.74 -0.25 -2.38
CA SER A 115 18.10 -0.50 -1.89
C SER A 115 18.21 -1.83 -1.16
N ILE A 116 19.44 -2.37 -1.13
CA ILE A 116 19.83 -3.55 -0.39
C ILE A 116 21.03 -3.17 0.49
N TYR A 117 20.95 -3.46 1.78
CA TYR A 117 22.06 -3.28 2.70
C TYR A 117 22.45 -4.62 3.30
N VAL A 118 23.74 -4.89 3.36
CA VAL A 118 24.31 -6.02 4.08
C VAL A 118 25.17 -5.45 5.22
N TYR A 119 24.75 -5.65 6.42
CA TYR A 119 25.49 -5.26 7.62
C TYR A 119 26.30 -6.44 8.15
N ASN A 120 27.58 -6.21 8.39
CA ASN A 120 28.47 -7.14 9.05
C ASN A 120 28.90 -6.52 10.39
N ARG A 121 28.45 -7.14 11.48
CA ARG A 121 28.69 -6.66 12.83
C ARG A 121 30.17 -6.71 13.21
N THR A 122 30.87 -7.76 12.80
CA THR A 122 32.29 -7.96 13.15
C THR A 122 33.19 -6.87 12.57
N SER A 123 32.91 -6.42 11.34
CA SER A 123 33.65 -5.33 10.69
C SER A 123 33.05 -3.94 10.99
N GLY A 124 31.80 -3.87 11.44
CA GLY A 124 31.06 -2.61 11.59
C GLY A 124 30.73 -1.94 10.26
N LEU A 125 30.73 -2.69 9.15
CA LEU A 125 30.54 -2.18 7.80
C LEU A 125 29.16 -2.48 7.25
N PHE A 126 28.61 -1.52 6.51
CA PHE A 126 27.50 -1.69 5.60
C PHE A 126 27.99 -1.79 4.17
N TYR A 127 27.58 -2.81 3.45
CA TYR A 127 27.72 -2.93 2.01
C TYR A 127 26.38 -2.57 1.38
N ILE A 128 26.40 -1.70 0.37
CA ILE A 128 25.20 -0.97 -0.06
C ILE A 128 25.04 -1.10 -1.58
N SER A 129 23.84 -1.49 -2.00
CA SER A 129 23.35 -1.30 -3.36
C SER A 129 22.16 -0.34 -3.29
N SER A 130 22.33 0.90 -3.76
CA SER A 130 21.33 1.95 -3.70
C SER A 130 21.60 3.04 -4.73
N GLU A 131 20.58 3.78 -5.13
CA GLU A 131 20.73 5.02 -5.90
C GLU A 131 20.86 6.27 -5.02
N PHE A 132 20.77 6.10 -3.71
CA PHE A 132 20.81 7.21 -2.74
C PHE A 132 22.24 7.59 -2.33
N THR A 133 23.21 6.76 -2.65
CA THR A 133 24.63 7.00 -2.33
C THR A 133 25.55 6.43 -3.40
N GLU A 134 26.63 7.13 -3.67
CA GLU A 134 27.72 6.64 -4.54
C GLU A 134 28.67 5.68 -3.79
N ASN A 135 28.65 5.73 -2.45
CA ASN A 135 29.49 4.88 -1.63
C ASN A 135 28.82 3.54 -1.36
N ASN A 136 29.39 2.50 -1.91
CA ASN A 136 28.90 1.13 -1.73
C ASN A 136 29.37 0.46 -0.43
N VAL A 137 30.24 1.13 0.35
CA VAL A 137 30.72 0.66 1.65
C VAL A 137 30.82 1.82 2.61
N LEU A 138 30.11 1.73 3.73
CA LEU A 138 30.12 2.75 4.80
C LEU A 138 30.31 2.07 6.14
N SER A 139 31.02 2.73 7.07
CA SER A 139 31.03 2.29 8.46
C SER A 139 29.69 2.66 9.14
N GLN A 140 29.34 1.93 10.17
CA GLN A 140 28.12 2.17 10.96
C GLN A 140 28.01 3.60 11.49
N ASP A 141 29.14 4.27 11.74
CA ASP A 141 29.18 5.63 12.34
C ASP A 141 28.71 6.70 11.34
N ILE A 142 29.00 6.48 10.04
CA ILE A 142 28.68 7.43 8.96
C ILE A 142 27.54 6.95 8.06
N PHE A 143 26.94 5.81 8.38
CA PHE A 143 25.81 5.29 7.62
C PHE A 143 24.64 6.26 7.65
N TYR A 144 24.08 6.58 6.49
CA TYR A 144 23.09 7.64 6.34
C TYR A 144 21.70 7.27 6.89
N ASP A 145 21.31 6.01 6.83
CA ASP A 145 19.99 5.51 7.30
C ASP A 145 20.09 5.17 8.80
N LYS A 146 19.87 6.19 9.64
CA LYS A 146 20.04 6.05 11.09
C LYS A 146 19.02 5.13 11.76
N GLU A 147 17.80 5.02 11.22
CA GLU A 147 16.77 4.13 11.77
C GLU A 147 17.20 2.67 11.70
N ILE A 148 18.00 2.27 10.72
CA ILE A 148 18.56 0.92 10.64
C ILE A 148 19.40 0.58 11.87
N MET A 149 20.11 1.55 12.43
CA MET A 149 20.92 1.31 13.63
C MET A 149 20.06 1.00 14.86
N ASP A 150 18.88 1.62 14.94
CA ASP A 150 17.94 1.35 16.03
C ASP A 150 17.25 -0.02 15.84
N ILE A 151 16.97 -0.39 14.60
CA ILE A 151 16.48 -1.74 14.25
C ILE A 151 17.52 -2.81 14.61
N ILE A 152 18.80 -2.59 14.31
CA ILE A 152 19.88 -3.51 14.67
C ILE A 152 19.98 -3.70 16.19
N LYS A 153 19.90 -2.60 16.97
CA LYS A 153 19.93 -2.66 18.44
C LYS A 153 18.74 -3.44 19.02
N ASN A 154 17.55 -3.25 18.43
CA ASN A 154 16.30 -3.80 18.90
C ASN A 154 15.81 -4.96 18.01
N TYR A 155 16.71 -5.68 17.34
CA TYR A 155 16.39 -6.68 16.32
C TYR A 155 15.37 -7.74 16.79
N LYS A 156 15.29 -8.05 18.08
CA LYS A 156 14.36 -9.02 18.67
C LYS A 156 12.89 -8.58 18.56
N GLU A 157 12.63 -7.30 18.43
CA GLU A 157 11.29 -6.74 18.27
C GLU A 157 10.77 -6.92 16.83
N TYR A 158 11.69 -7.18 15.90
CA TYR A 158 11.39 -7.29 14.48
C TYR A 158 11.48 -8.74 14.00
N ARG A 159 10.41 -9.24 13.46
CA ARG A 159 10.39 -10.60 12.90
C ARG A 159 11.02 -10.60 11.51
N ASN A 160 11.84 -11.61 11.21
CA ASN A 160 12.37 -11.85 9.87
C ASN A 160 11.25 -11.85 8.81
N LEU A 161 11.52 -11.17 7.71
CA LEU A 161 10.64 -11.10 6.54
C LEU A 161 9.24 -10.49 6.82
N MET A 162 9.11 -9.70 7.89
CA MET A 162 7.95 -8.85 8.10
C MET A 162 8.27 -7.44 7.59
N PRO A 163 7.36 -6.81 6.82
CA PRO A 163 7.56 -5.47 6.33
C PRO A 163 7.52 -4.45 7.47
N ILE A 164 8.50 -3.56 7.51
CA ILE A 164 8.59 -2.43 8.44
C ILE A 164 8.41 -1.16 7.60
N PRO A 165 7.29 -0.44 7.72
CA PRO A 165 7.12 0.83 7.03
C PRO A 165 8.08 1.85 7.61
N ARG A 166 8.82 2.54 6.76
CA ARG A 166 9.81 3.57 7.15
C ARG A 166 9.90 4.67 6.13
N CYS A 167 10.49 5.75 6.55
CA CYS A 167 10.76 6.90 5.71
C CYS A 167 12.25 7.23 5.73
N ILE A 168 12.93 7.00 4.61
CA ILE A 168 14.38 7.23 4.49
C ILE A 168 14.64 8.64 4.00
N GLN A 169 15.49 9.39 4.72
CA GLN A 169 16.01 10.66 4.26
C GLN A 169 17.19 10.41 3.33
N THR A 170 17.08 10.85 2.09
CA THR A 170 18.11 10.68 1.07
C THR A 170 18.59 12.03 0.55
N ASN A 171 19.65 12.04 -0.23
CA ASN A 171 20.11 13.23 -0.94
C ASN A 171 19.15 13.74 -2.02
N LYS A 172 18.21 12.87 -2.46
CA LYS A 172 17.16 13.19 -3.45
C LYS A 172 15.82 13.58 -2.80
N GLY A 173 15.74 13.56 -1.46
CA GLY A 173 14.54 13.84 -0.70
C GLY A 173 14.12 12.67 0.19
N GLN A 174 12.90 12.69 0.63
CA GLN A 174 12.29 11.69 1.49
C GLN A 174 11.68 10.56 0.64
N VAL A 175 11.97 9.31 0.99
CA VAL A 175 11.49 8.12 0.29
C VAL A 175 10.81 7.18 1.27
N ASN A 176 9.55 6.85 1.02
CA ASN A 176 8.81 5.88 1.80
C ASN A 176 9.13 4.46 1.32
N VAL A 177 9.45 3.58 2.27
CA VAL A 177 9.84 2.20 1.97
C VAL A 177 9.24 1.21 2.96
N TYR A 178 9.13 -0.04 2.51
CA TYR A 178 8.98 -1.19 3.39
C TYR A 178 10.32 -1.90 3.52
N THR A 179 10.87 -1.93 4.72
CA THR A 179 12.12 -2.63 5.00
C THR A 179 11.85 -4.06 5.44
N PHE A 180 12.42 -5.00 4.72
CA PHE A 180 12.45 -6.40 5.11
C PHE A 180 13.80 -6.74 5.70
N ILE A 181 13.79 -7.38 6.87
CA ILE A 181 15.01 -7.78 7.56
C ILE A 181 15.17 -9.28 7.43
N LEU A 182 16.40 -9.73 7.21
CA LEU A 182 16.75 -11.13 7.28
C LEU A 182 18.07 -11.31 8.03
N HIS A 183 18.05 -12.12 9.06
CA HIS A 183 19.21 -12.48 9.87
C HIS A 183 19.12 -13.92 10.34
N ASP A 184 20.26 -14.48 10.71
CA ASP A 184 20.43 -15.84 11.24
C ASP A 184 20.59 -15.88 12.76
N GLY A 185 20.28 -14.78 13.45
CA GLY A 185 20.38 -14.70 14.90
C GLY A 185 19.50 -15.73 15.60
N ILE A 186 20.11 -16.56 16.46
CA ILE A 186 19.45 -17.59 17.24
C ILE A 186 19.63 -17.26 18.73
N GLY A 187 18.52 -17.15 19.44
CA GLY A 187 18.54 -16.97 20.89
C GLY A 187 18.86 -15.55 21.36
N GLU A 188 19.70 -15.41 22.40
CA GLU A 188 19.96 -14.12 23.05
C GLU A 188 21.05 -13.28 22.39
N TYR A 189 21.88 -13.89 21.57
CA TYR A 189 23.00 -13.22 20.93
C TYR A 189 22.55 -12.47 19.67
N PRO A 190 22.97 -11.19 19.53
CA PRO A 190 22.68 -10.46 18.31
C PRO A 190 23.34 -11.13 17.11
N PRO A 191 22.69 -11.13 15.94
CA PRO A 191 23.23 -11.77 14.74
C PRO A 191 24.53 -11.11 14.30
N ASP A 192 25.45 -11.92 13.77
CA ASP A 192 26.73 -11.43 13.24
C ASP A 192 26.56 -10.64 11.95
N SER A 193 25.47 -10.89 11.24
CA SER A 193 25.14 -10.15 10.02
C SER A 193 23.63 -10.00 9.84
N MET A 194 23.25 -8.93 9.12
CA MET A 194 21.86 -8.67 8.78
C MET A 194 21.77 -8.18 7.34
N ILE A 195 20.71 -8.58 6.64
CA ILE A 195 20.35 -8.04 5.33
C ILE A 195 19.08 -7.22 5.49
N PHE A 196 19.10 -6.03 4.90
CA PHE A 196 17.95 -5.15 4.81
C PHE A 196 17.62 -4.95 3.34
N ILE A 197 16.37 -5.16 2.98
CA ILE A 197 15.87 -4.92 1.62
C ILE A 197 14.77 -3.90 1.72
N ASN A 198 14.97 -2.76 1.09
CA ASN A 198 14.03 -1.66 1.08
C ASN A 198 13.24 -1.68 -0.23
N TYR A 199 11.94 -1.81 -0.11
CA TYR A 199 11.00 -1.80 -1.23
C TYR A 199 10.34 -0.44 -1.34
N SER A 200 10.16 0.05 -2.56
CA SER A 200 9.42 1.27 -2.83
C SER A 200 7.95 1.13 -2.43
N GLU A 201 7.47 2.03 -1.60
CA GLU A 201 6.06 2.12 -1.27
C GLU A 201 5.24 2.54 -2.49
N GLU A 202 5.76 3.48 -3.27
CA GLU A 202 5.11 3.98 -4.49
C GLU A 202 4.90 2.88 -5.52
N TYR A 203 5.88 1.98 -5.70
CA TYR A 203 5.77 0.86 -6.62
C TYR A 203 4.67 -0.11 -6.18
N LEU A 204 4.61 -0.40 -4.89
CA LEU A 204 3.55 -1.21 -4.30
C LEU A 204 2.17 -0.65 -4.57
N TYR A 205 2.00 0.62 -4.32
CA TYR A 205 0.74 1.30 -4.50
C TYR A 205 0.29 1.25 -5.98
N LYS A 206 1.18 1.49 -6.93
CA LYS A 206 0.89 1.45 -8.36
C LYS A 206 0.56 0.06 -8.88
N ASP A 207 1.29 -0.97 -8.44
CA ASP A 207 1.11 -2.35 -8.89
C ASP A 207 -0.15 -2.97 -8.28
N VAL A 208 -0.41 -2.71 -7.02
CA VAL A 208 -1.58 -3.19 -6.29
C VAL A 208 -2.85 -2.42 -6.68
N SER A 209 -2.74 -1.13 -6.98
CA SER A 209 -3.93 -0.36 -7.31
C SER A 209 -4.39 -0.59 -8.74
N GLY A 210 -3.50 -0.96 -9.72
CA GLY A 210 -3.88 -1.24 -11.12
C GLY A 210 -4.88 -0.25 -11.70
N MET A 211 -5.30 0.68 -10.87
CA MET A 211 -6.34 1.64 -11.06
C MET A 211 -5.71 2.98 -11.37
N GLU A 212 -6.10 3.54 -12.47
CA GLU A 212 -6.13 4.99 -12.58
C GLU A 212 -6.78 5.48 -11.28
N ALA A 213 -5.99 6.20 -10.49
CA ALA A 213 -6.47 6.81 -9.27
C ALA A 213 -7.63 7.75 -9.65
N ASP A 214 -8.84 7.21 -9.68
CA ASP A 214 -10.02 8.04 -9.69
C ASP A 214 -9.93 8.81 -8.36
N SER A 215 -9.61 10.09 -8.46
CA SER A 215 -9.29 11.02 -7.38
C SER A 215 -10.38 11.13 -6.29
N ARG A 216 -11.39 10.28 -6.36
CA ARG A 216 -12.54 10.22 -5.46
C ARG A 216 -12.45 9.13 -4.39
N ASN A 217 -11.57 8.14 -4.56
CA ASN A 217 -11.45 7.03 -3.62
C ASN A 217 -10.09 7.10 -2.92
N ASP A 218 -10.10 7.46 -1.65
CA ASP A 218 -8.92 7.46 -0.80
C ASP A 218 -8.74 6.06 -0.21
N ILE A 219 -7.89 5.24 -0.83
CA ILE A 219 -7.59 3.88 -0.39
C ILE A 219 -6.27 3.93 0.37
N PHE A 220 -6.26 3.49 1.61
CA PHE A 220 -5.06 3.35 2.41
C PHE A 220 -5.10 2.05 3.20
N THR A 221 -3.92 1.56 3.57
CA THR A 221 -3.77 0.32 4.34
C THR A 221 -3.34 0.66 5.76
N ILE A 222 -3.90 -0.03 6.74
CA ILE A 222 -3.51 0.10 8.15
C ILE A 222 -2.99 -1.24 8.69
N ASP A 223 -2.09 -1.17 9.66
CA ASP A 223 -1.69 -2.32 10.47
C ASP A 223 -2.72 -2.64 11.57
N GLY A 224 -2.42 -3.67 12.38
CA GLY A 224 -3.27 -4.08 13.51
C GLY A 224 -3.38 -3.04 14.63
N ASN A 225 -2.57 -2.00 14.63
CA ASN A 225 -2.57 -0.91 15.62
C ASN A 225 -3.23 0.37 15.08
N GLY A 226 -3.73 0.34 13.84
CA GLY A 226 -4.29 1.52 13.19
C GLY A 226 -3.24 2.51 12.67
N MET A 227 -2.00 2.05 12.45
CA MET A 227 -0.97 2.83 11.80
C MET A 227 -1.10 2.71 10.28
N VAL A 228 -1.07 3.83 9.56
CA VAL A 228 -1.09 3.83 8.10
C VAL A 228 0.22 3.24 7.58
N VAL A 229 0.13 2.15 6.85
CA VAL A 229 1.29 1.44 6.28
C VAL A 229 1.41 1.64 4.77
N SER A 230 0.37 2.09 4.08
CA SER A 230 0.40 2.50 2.68
C SER A 230 -0.35 3.80 2.53
N ASP A 231 0.28 4.77 1.89
CA ASP A 231 -0.26 6.13 1.73
C ASP A 231 -1.44 6.13 0.75
N GLY A 232 -2.58 6.67 1.21
CA GLY A 232 -3.66 7.10 0.36
C GLY A 232 -3.76 8.59 0.50
N GLN A 233 -3.28 9.38 -0.36
CA GLN A 233 -3.32 10.85 -0.48
C GLN A 233 -3.76 11.68 0.76
N LYS A 234 -4.62 11.13 1.62
CA LYS A 234 -5.22 11.80 2.78
C LYS A 234 -4.48 11.57 4.10
N TYR A 235 -3.95 10.39 4.29
CA TYR A 235 -3.27 10.00 5.53
C TYR A 235 -1.84 9.57 5.22
N PRO A 236 -0.84 10.36 5.63
CA PRO A 236 0.57 10.02 5.40
C PRO A 236 0.94 8.67 6.04
N ILE A 237 1.88 7.95 5.42
CA ILE A 237 2.46 6.73 5.98
C ILE A 237 2.99 7.02 7.40
N LEU A 238 2.87 6.06 8.30
CA LEU A 238 3.18 6.14 9.72
C LEU A 238 2.27 7.06 10.54
N SER A 239 1.23 7.67 9.97
CA SER A 239 0.22 8.36 10.76
C SER A 239 -0.69 7.37 11.49
N ASN A 240 -1.09 7.71 12.71
CA ASN A 240 -2.00 6.87 13.48
C ASN A 240 -3.44 7.32 13.29
N VAL A 241 -4.26 6.45 12.69
CA VAL A 241 -5.68 6.69 12.41
C VAL A 241 -6.62 5.86 13.29
N SER A 242 -6.10 5.18 14.31
CA SER A 242 -6.90 4.37 15.25
C SER A 242 -8.00 5.16 15.95
N GLY A 243 -7.89 6.49 15.99
CA GLY A 243 -8.90 7.38 16.54
C GLY A 243 -10.17 7.55 15.71
N LEU A 244 -10.17 7.16 14.44
CA LEU A 244 -11.31 7.28 13.54
C LEU A 244 -12.34 6.19 13.84
N ASP A 245 -13.64 6.54 13.87
CA ASP A 245 -14.69 5.61 14.31
C ASP A 245 -14.81 4.36 13.45
N TYR A 246 -14.65 4.49 12.12
CA TYR A 246 -14.66 3.33 11.23
C TYR A 246 -13.42 2.45 11.41
N VAL A 247 -12.25 3.03 11.74
CA VAL A 247 -11.03 2.27 12.04
C VAL A 247 -11.17 1.51 13.35
N LYS A 248 -11.71 2.15 14.40
CA LYS A 248 -12.01 1.47 15.67
C LYS A 248 -12.91 0.25 15.45
N LYS A 249 -13.94 0.39 14.63
CA LYS A 249 -14.85 -0.71 14.30
C LYS A 249 -14.11 -1.85 13.61
N ILE A 250 -13.30 -1.56 12.59
CA ILE A 250 -12.50 -2.56 11.87
C ILE A 250 -11.53 -3.30 12.82
N LEU A 251 -10.88 -2.56 13.73
CA LEU A 251 -9.93 -3.15 14.68
C LEU A 251 -10.63 -4.02 15.75
N SER A 252 -11.87 -3.64 16.15
CA SER A 252 -12.67 -4.41 17.12
C SER A 252 -13.25 -5.70 16.53
N ASP A 253 -13.58 -5.74 15.25
CA ASP A 253 -14.17 -6.90 14.58
C ASP A 253 -13.12 -8.01 14.25
N ARG A 254 -11.84 -7.79 14.58
CA ARG A 254 -10.75 -8.78 14.41
C ARG A 254 -10.59 -9.73 15.62
N HIS A 255 -11.36 -9.55 16.67
CA HIS A 255 -11.42 -10.42 17.84
C HIS A 255 -12.75 -11.17 17.85
#